data_8ca8ce0c7d548ddf74ed3134d1829602
#
_entry.id   8ca8ce0c7d548ddf74ed3134d1829602
#
_cell.length_a   1.000
_cell.length_b   1.000
_cell.length_c   1.000
_cell.angle_alpha   90.00
_cell.angle_beta   90.00
_cell.angle_gamma   90.00
#
_symmetry.space_group_name_H-M   'P 1'
#
loop_
_entity.id
_entity.type
_entity.pdbx_description
1 polymer ?
#
loop_
_entity_poly.entity_id
_entity_poly.type
_entity_poly.pdbx_seq_one_letter_code
_entity_poly.pdbx_strand_id
1 'polypeptide(L)'
;MRKVIGIGETILDIIFKDEQPIGAVPGGSVFNGVISLGRAGINASFISETGNDRVGRKIIKFLEDNNVDASSINVYPESKSPVSLAFLDEKNDAEYIFYKDHPHDRLDFVLPEIQPDDIVMFGSYYAVNPVIRPQVQGFLEYARDNGAIM
;
A
#
# COMPACT_ATOMS: atom_id res chain seq x y z
N MET A 1 -13.73 18.64 -2.54
CA MET A 1 -12.30 18.77 -2.12
C MET A 1 -11.55 17.71 -2.88
N ARG A 2 -10.44 18.06 -3.52
CA ARG A 2 -9.63 17.15 -4.32
C ARG A 2 -9.13 15.99 -3.44
N LYS A 3 -9.24 14.76 -3.93
CA LYS A 3 -8.82 13.55 -3.24
C LYS A 3 -7.54 13.00 -3.87
N VAL A 4 -6.66 12.41 -3.08
CA VAL A 4 -5.52 11.64 -3.57
C VAL A 4 -5.78 10.15 -3.31
N ILE A 5 -5.72 9.35 -4.36
CA ILE A 5 -5.96 7.91 -4.31
C ILE A 5 -4.63 7.22 -4.62
N GLY A 6 -4.04 6.59 -3.64
CA GLY A 6 -2.86 5.76 -3.84
C GLY A 6 -3.25 4.33 -4.21
N ILE A 7 -2.51 3.70 -5.13
CA ILE A 7 -2.58 2.27 -5.38
C ILE A 7 -1.18 1.66 -5.30
N GLY A 8 -0.98 0.70 -4.42
CA GLY A 8 0.33 0.13 -4.18
C GLY A 8 0.31 -1.04 -3.20
N GLU A 9 1.48 -1.60 -2.93
CA GLU A 9 1.62 -2.67 -1.93
C GLU A 9 1.64 -2.15 -0.50
N THR A 10 1.24 -3.03 0.41
CA THR A 10 1.48 -2.88 1.85
C THR A 10 2.44 -3.96 2.32
N ILE A 11 3.26 -3.63 3.29
CA ILE A 11 4.17 -4.59 3.93
C ILE A 11 4.45 -4.16 5.37
N LEU A 12 4.69 -5.12 6.26
CA LEU A 12 5.23 -4.82 7.58
C LEU A 12 6.73 -5.07 7.56
N ASP A 13 7.52 -4.01 7.67
CA ASP A 13 8.97 -4.09 7.77
C ASP A 13 9.37 -4.35 9.22
N ILE A 14 10.00 -5.49 9.50
CA ILE A 14 10.63 -5.80 10.79
C ILE A 14 12.10 -5.41 10.69
N ILE A 15 12.50 -4.42 11.47
CA ILE A 15 13.81 -3.79 11.37
C ILE A 15 14.77 -4.43 12.36
N PHE A 16 15.93 -4.85 11.86
CA PHE A 16 17.03 -5.41 12.62
C PHE A 16 18.24 -4.48 12.60
N LYS A 17 18.91 -4.36 13.74
CA LYS A 17 20.21 -3.71 13.88
C LYS A 17 21.07 -4.61 14.75
N ASP A 18 22.32 -4.86 14.34
CA ASP A 18 23.23 -5.78 15.03
C ASP A 18 22.57 -7.14 15.32
N GLU A 19 21.92 -7.72 14.31
CA GLU A 19 21.16 -8.98 14.37
C GLU A 19 20.00 -9.00 15.39
N GLN A 20 19.63 -7.87 15.97
CA GLN A 20 18.54 -7.75 16.94
C GLN A 20 17.35 -6.99 16.34
N PRO A 21 16.11 -7.46 16.55
CA PRO A 21 14.94 -6.73 16.12
C PRO A 21 14.77 -5.45 16.95
N ILE A 22 14.69 -4.30 16.31
CA ILE A 22 14.57 -2.99 16.95
C ILE A 22 13.22 -2.32 16.72
N GLY A 23 12.42 -2.83 15.78
CA GLY A 23 11.11 -2.28 15.53
C GLY A 23 10.36 -2.96 14.40
N ALA A 24 9.09 -2.59 14.22
CA ALA A 24 8.29 -3.03 13.10
C ALA A 24 7.34 -1.91 12.67
N VAL A 25 7.41 -1.49 11.40
CA VAL A 25 6.62 -0.41 10.84
C VAL A 25 5.93 -0.85 9.55
N PRO A 26 4.65 -0.48 9.34
CA PRO A 26 4.03 -0.62 8.04
C PRO A 26 4.70 0.27 6.99
N GLY A 27 4.87 -0.24 5.78
CA GLY A 27 5.55 0.44 4.69
C GLY A 27 5.03 0.04 3.32
N GLY A 28 5.73 0.51 2.32
CA GLY A 28 5.45 0.41 0.90
C GLY A 28 5.67 1.76 0.24
N SER A 29 6.11 1.78 -1.01
CA SER A 29 6.50 3.03 -1.69
C SER A 29 5.35 4.04 -1.75
N VAL A 30 4.22 3.67 -2.37
CA VAL A 30 3.02 4.53 -2.46
C VAL A 30 2.36 4.69 -1.09
N PHE A 31 2.37 3.62 -0.27
CA PHE A 31 1.86 3.65 1.10
C PHE A 31 2.48 4.81 1.92
N ASN A 32 3.80 4.94 1.91
CA ASN A 32 4.51 6.02 2.62
C ASN A 32 4.11 7.41 2.10
N GLY A 33 3.86 7.52 0.80
CA GLY A 33 3.35 8.76 0.18
C GLY A 33 1.97 9.14 0.70
N VAL A 34 1.00 8.21 0.70
CA VAL A 34 -0.36 8.52 1.19
C VAL A 34 -0.38 8.79 2.68
N ILE A 35 0.46 8.10 3.49
CA ILE A 35 0.63 8.40 4.92
C ILE A 35 1.11 9.84 5.11
N SER A 36 2.10 10.28 4.34
CA SER A 36 2.60 11.65 4.42
C SER A 36 1.53 12.69 4.08
N LEU A 37 0.70 12.39 3.06
CA LEU A 37 -0.42 13.25 2.66
C LEU A 37 -1.51 13.29 3.74
N GLY A 38 -1.90 12.14 4.31
CA GLY A 38 -2.88 12.08 5.39
C GLY A 38 -2.45 12.87 6.62
N ARG A 39 -1.16 12.76 7.01
CA ARG A 39 -0.56 13.57 8.09
C ARG A 39 -0.59 15.07 7.79
N ALA A 40 -0.46 15.45 6.53
CA ALA A 40 -0.57 16.83 6.08
C ALA A 40 -2.02 17.34 5.98
N GLY A 41 -3.02 16.52 6.33
CA GLY A 41 -4.43 16.89 6.28
C GLY A 41 -5.04 16.84 4.88
N ILE A 42 -4.39 16.18 3.94
CA ILE A 42 -4.91 15.95 2.60
C ILE A 42 -5.90 14.77 2.64
N ASN A 43 -7.03 14.90 1.96
CA ASN A 43 -7.98 13.80 1.78
C ASN A 43 -7.33 12.70 0.93
N ALA A 44 -6.89 11.62 1.57
CA ALA A 44 -6.17 10.53 0.96
C ALA A 44 -6.86 9.19 1.20
N SER A 45 -6.86 8.32 0.20
CA SER A 45 -7.32 6.92 0.29
C SER A 45 -6.28 5.98 -0.30
N PHE A 46 -6.33 4.72 0.09
CA PHE A 46 -5.35 3.74 -0.36
C PHE A 46 -6.01 2.45 -0.83
N ILE A 47 -5.68 2.05 -2.05
CA ILE A 47 -6.09 0.79 -2.67
C ILE A 47 -4.93 -0.18 -2.55
N SER A 48 -5.18 -1.32 -1.92
CA SER A 48 -4.17 -2.37 -1.74
C SER A 48 -4.83 -3.68 -1.32
N GLU A 49 -4.01 -4.61 -0.88
CA GLU A 49 -4.43 -5.90 -0.36
C GLU A 49 -3.62 -6.30 0.86
N THR A 50 -4.22 -7.12 1.73
CA THR A 50 -3.56 -7.68 2.92
C THR A 50 -4.25 -8.97 3.36
N GLY A 51 -3.63 -9.73 4.24
CA GLY A 51 -4.26 -10.90 4.86
C GLY A 51 -5.16 -10.54 6.06
N ASN A 52 -6.09 -11.44 6.39
CA ASN A 52 -6.92 -11.32 7.59
C ASN A 52 -6.17 -11.82 8.83
N ASP A 53 -5.09 -11.16 9.18
CA ASP A 53 -4.26 -11.50 10.32
C ASP A 53 -3.89 -10.27 11.17
N ARG A 54 -3.04 -10.46 12.18
CA ARG A 54 -2.61 -9.35 13.06
C ARG A 54 -1.81 -8.29 12.31
N VAL A 55 -1.02 -8.70 11.31
CA VAL A 55 -0.20 -7.78 10.50
C VAL A 55 -1.11 -6.92 9.63
N GLY A 56 -2.08 -7.52 8.93
CA GLY A 56 -3.06 -6.80 8.13
C GLY A 56 -3.84 -5.77 8.95
N ARG A 57 -4.34 -6.16 10.13
CA ARG A 57 -5.02 -5.22 11.04
C ARG A 57 -4.11 -4.08 11.50
N LYS A 58 -2.81 -4.34 11.74
CA LYS A 58 -1.84 -3.31 12.10
C LYS A 58 -1.63 -2.32 10.95
N ILE A 59 -1.55 -2.82 9.71
CA ILE A 59 -1.39 -2.00 8.51
C ILE A 59 -2.62 -1.09 8.32
N ILE A 60 -3.83 -1.66 8.36
CA ILE A 60 -5.09 -0.91 8.22
C ILE A 60 -5.20 0.16 9.30
N LYS A 61 -5.00 -0.24 10.56
CA LYS A 61 -5.03 0.72 11.67
C LYS A 61 -4.00 1.85 11.49
N PHE A 62 -2.83 1.56 10.97
CA PHE A 62 -1.81 2.59 10.75
C PHE A 62 -2.23 3.61 9.69
N LEU A 63 -2.93 3.18 8.62
CA LEU A 63 -3.52 4.09 7.63
C LEU A 63 -4.56 5.01 8.30
N GLU A 64 -5.51 4.42 9.02
CA GLU A 64 -6.59 5.13 9.72
C GLU A 64 -6.04 6.14 10.76
N ASP A 65 -5.06 5.72 11.58
CA ASP A 65 -4.41 6.57 12.58
C ASP A 65 -3.65 7.77 11.94
N ASN A 66 -3.37 7.70 10.62
CA ASN A 66 -2.72 8.76 9.87
C ASN A 66 -3.69 9.47 8.89
N ASN A 67 -4.99 9.38 9.13
CA ASN A 67 -6.06 10.02 8.36
C ASN A 67 -6.10 9.60 6.87
N VAL A 68 -5.77 8.35 6.57
CA VAL A 68 -5.92 7.75 5.24
C VAL A 68 -7.09 6.79 5.26
N ASP A 69 -8.01 6.95 4.31
CA ASP A 69 -9.14 6.03 4.12
C ASP A 69 -8.62 4.67 3.61
N ALA A 70 -8.83 3.64 4.42
CA ALA A 70 -8.42 2.26 4.16
C ALA A 70 -9.58 1.37 3.66
N SER A 71 -10.74 1.93 3.33
CA SER A 71 -11.94 1.17 2.93
C SER A 71 -11.75 0.37 1.63
N SER A 72 -10.78 0.75 0.80
CA SER A 72 -10.42 0.06 -0.44
C SER A 72 -9.25 -0.93 -0.28
N ILE A 73 -8.93 -1.33 0.94
CA ILE A 73 -7.99 -2.43 1.20
C ILE A 73 -8.76 -3.76 1.09
N ASN A 74 -8.32 -4.61 0.16
CA ASN A 74 -8.86 -5.97 0.06
C ASN A 74 -8.22 -6.87 1.13
N VAL A 75 -9.05 -7.51 1.95
CA VAL A 75 -8.61 -8.39 3.04
C VAL A 75 -8.92 -9.84 2.69
N TYR A 76 -7.87 -10.62 2.40
CA TYR A 76 -8.00 -12.03 2.03
C TYR A 76 -8.01 -12.94 3.27
N PRO A 77 -9.09 -13.70 3.52
CA PRO A 77 -9.22 -14.54 4.71
C PRO A 77 -8.15 -15.63 4.80
N GLU A 78 -7.75 -16.18 3.65
CA GLU A 78 -6.85 -17.35 3.57
C GLU A 78 -5.38 -16.97 3.36
N SER A 79 -5.08 -15.68 3.23
CA SER A 79 -3.72 -15.20 2.96
C SER A 79 -3.03 -14.67 4.20
N LYS A 80 -1.70 -14.68 4.16
CA LYS A 80 -0.85 -13.99 5.12
C LYS A 80 -0.49 -12.61 4.62
N SER A 81 -0.52 -11.62 5.52
CA SER A 81 -0.05 -10.28 5.20
C SER A 81 1.44 -10.27 4.91
N PRO A 82 1.92 -9.45 3.95
CA PRO A 82 3.35 -9.39 3.63
C PRO A 82 4.17 -8.86 4.80
N VAL A 83 5.34 -9.47 4.97
CA VAL A 83 6.33 -9.05 5.94
C VAL A 83 7.69 -8.97 5.25
N SER A 84 8.51 -8.00 5.59
CA SER A 84 9.92 -8.00 5.27
C SER A 84 10.77 -8.02 6.53
N LEU A 85 11.99 -8.53 6.39
CA LEU A 85 13.07 -8.34 7.36
C LEU A 85 14.03 -7.35 6.73
N ALA A 86 14.27 -6.23 7.43
CA ALA A 86 15.18 -5.17 7.00
C ALA A 86 16.39 -5.17 7.93
N PHE A 87 17.53 -5.66 7.46
CA PHE A 87 18.79 -5.69 8.22
C PHE A 87 19.60 -4.43 7.92
N LEU A 88 19.77 -3.57 8.92
CA LEU A 88 20.52 -2.34 8.81
C LEU A 88 22.01 -2.58 9.03
N ASP A 89 22.84 -2.10 8.11
CA ASP A 89 24.30 -2.05 8.28
C ASP A 89 24.75 -0.87 9.17
N GLU A 90 26.05 -0.67 9.28
CA GLU A 90 26.65 0.44 10.06
C GLU A 90 26.25 1.83 9.54
N LYS A 91 25.91 1.95 8.26
CA LYS A 91 25.47 3.21 7.60
C LYS A 91 23.96 3.38 7.61
N ASN A 92 23.21 2.43 8.18
CA ASN A 92 21.76 2.29 8.12
C ASN A 92 21.21 2.03 6.71
N ASP A 93 22.03 1.50 5.80
CA ASP A 93 21.53 0.92 4.57
C ASP A 93 20.89 -0.44 4.88
N ALA A 94 19.73 -0.72 4.27
CA ALA A 94 18.95 -1.90 4.58
C ALA A 94 19.10 -3.00 3.51
N GLU A 95 19.43 -4.21 3.96
CA GLU A 95 19.22 -5.42 3.17
C GLU A 95 17.84 -6.01 3.50
N TYR A 96 17.05 -6.31 2.47
CA TYR A 96 15.67 -6.77 2.64
C TYR A 96 15.49 -8.23 2.24
N ILE A 97 14.76 -8.97 3.09
CA ILE A 97 14.22 -10.31 2.77
C ILE A 97 12.70 -10.21 2.82
N PHE A 98 12.02 -10.54 1.73
CA PHE A 98 10.57 -10.42 1.61
C PHE A 98 9.87 -11.76 1.78
N TYR A 99 8.83 -11.79 2.62
CA TYR A 99 7.92 -12.90 2.82
C TYR A 99 6.52 -12.45 2.39
N LYS A 100 6.10 -12.91 1.21
CA LYS A 100 4.80 -12.59 0.61
C LYS A 100 4.06 -13.88 0.30
N ASP A 101 2.84 -13.98 0.77
CA ASP A 101 1.93 -15.10 0.53
C ASP A 101 0.56 -14.52 0.14
N HIS A 102 0.48 -14.00 -1.07
CA HIS A 102 -0.77 -13.47 -1.61
C HIS A 102 -1.36 -14.40 -2.65
N PRO A 103 -2.68 -14.54 -2.70
CA PRO A 103 -3.34 -15.01 -3.88
C PRO A 103 -3.15 -13.94 -4.96
N HIS A 104 -2.08 -14.07 -5.74
CA HIS A 104 -1.68 -13.11 -6.75
C HIS A 104 -2.60 -13.03 -7.97
N ASP A 105 -3.78 -13.67 -7.90
CA ASP A 105 -4.60 -13.88 -9.07
C ASP A 105 -5.52 -12.69 -9.38
N ARG A 106 -5.74 -11.81 -8.43
CA ARG A 106 -6.62 -10.66 -8.61
C ARG A 106 -6.51 -9.64 -7.48
N LEU A 107 -6.57 -8.40 -7.86
CA LEU A 107 -6.79 -7.27 -6.98
C LEU A 107 -8.30 -6.97 -7.05
N ASP A 108 -9.06 -7.60 -6.16
CA ASP A 108 -10.51 -7.40 -6.08
C ASP A 108 -10.80 -6.19 -5.18
N PHE A 109 -11.04 -5.05 -5.75
CA PHE A 109 -11.47 -3.89 -4.98
C PHE A 109 -12.68 -3.21 -5.65
N VAL A 110 -13.47 -2.56 -4.84
CA VAL A 110 -14.54 -1.70 -5.36
C VAL A 110 -13.90 -0.43 -5.89
N LEU A 111 -14.14 -0.13 -7.17
CA LEU A 111 -13.65 1.10 -7.78
C LEU A 111 -14.15 2.31 -6.97
N PRO A 112 -13.24 3.16 -6.45
CA PRO A 112 -13.65 4.36 -5.76
C PRO A 112 -14.30 5.33 -6.75
N GLU A 113 -15.22 6.14 -6.26
CA GLU A 113 -15.74 7.25 -7.06
C GLU A 113 -14.60 8.24 -7.35
N ILE A 114 -14.42 8.54 -8.64
CA ILE A 114 -13.42 9.49 -9.14
C ILE A 114 -14.13 10.77 -9.55
N GLN A 115 -13.67 11.89 -9.05
CA GLN A 115 -14.09 13.22 -9.47
C GLN A 115 -13.03 13.85 -10.38
N PRO A 116 -13.42 14.76 -11.29
CA PRO A 116 -12.45 15.54 -12.07
C PRO A 116 -11.44 16.25 -11.15
N ASP A 117 -10.17 16.22 -11.53
CA ASP A 117 -9.03 16.76 -10.78
C ASP A 117 -8.63 15.96 -9.52
N ASP A 118 -9.25 14.82 -9.20
CA ASP A 118 -8.67 13.89 -8.23
C ASP A 118 -7.30 13.42 -8.71
N ILE A 119 -6.43 13.06 -7.79
CA ILE A 119 -5.06 12.66 -8.12
C ILE A 119 -4.92 11.16 -7.86
N VAL A 120 -4.43 10.42 -8.84
CA VAL A 120 -4.07 9.01 -8.67
C VAL A 120 -2.55 8.87 -8.60
N MET A 121 -2.08 8.33 -7.49
CA MET A 121 -0.69 8.04 -7.24
C MET A 121 -0.45 6.53 -7.30
N PHE A 122 0.43 6.10 -8.20
CA PHE A 122 0.77 4.69 -8.39
C PHE A 122 2.26 4.54 -8.68
N GLY A 123 2.78 3.32 -8.54
CA GLY A 123 4.18 3.10 -8.85
C GLY A 123 4.76 1.86 -8.18
N SER A 124 6.10 1.80 -8.18
CA SER A 124 6.90 0.72 -7.64
C SER A 124 6.65 -0.64 -8.32
N TYR A 125 7.19 -1.68 -7.75
CA TYR A 125 7.08 -3.05 -8.22
C TYR A 125 5.63 -3.56 -8.31
N TYR A 126 4.76 -3.03 -7.45
CA TYR A 126 3.35 -3.38 -7.41
C TYR A 126 2.64 -3.06 -8.73
N ALA A 127 2.86 -1.84 -9.25
CA ALA A 127 2.19 -1.39 -10.48
C ALA A 127 2.66 -2.14 -11.75
N VAL A 128 3.86 -2.71 -11.73
CA VAL A 128 4.43 -3.46 -12.87
C VAL A 128 4.35 -4.97 -12.72
N ASN A 129 3.86 -5.49 -11.58
CA ASN A 129 3.69 -6.91 -11.36
C ASN A 129 2.74 -7.50 -12.43
N PRO A 130 3.20 -8.48 -13.24
CA PRO A 130 2.42 -9.02 -14.36
C PRO A 130 1.05 -9.56 -13.98
N VAL A 131 0.91 -10.05 -12.74
CA VAL A 131 -0.32 -10.69 -12.25
C VAL A 131 -1.44 -9.69 -12.01
N ILE A 132 -1.13 -8.57 -11.37
CA ILE A 132 -2.11 -7.52 -11.02
C ILE A 132 -2.14 -6.35 -12.02
N ARG A 133 -1.18 -6.30 -12.95
CA ARG A 133 -1.06 -5.22 -13.92
C ARG A 133 -2.35 -4.96 -14.71
N PRO A 134 -3.11 -5.97 -15.17
CA PRO A 134 -4.37 -5.72 -15.88
C PRO A 134 -5.38 -4.95 -15.02
N GLN A 135 -5.49 -5.27 -13.73
CA GLN A 135 -6.40 -4.61 -12.80
C GLN A 135 -5.96 -3.17 -12.51
N VAL A 136 -4.65 -2.97 -12.29
CA VAL A 136 -4.07 -1.63 -12.11
C VAL A 136 -4.29 -0.79 -13.35
N GLN A 137 -4.03 -1.33 -14.55
CA GLN A 137 -4.26 -0.64 -15.81
C GLN A 137 -5.73 -0.27 -15.99
N GLY A 138 -6.65 -1.18 -15.75
CA GLY A 138 -8.10 -0.93 -15.83
C GLY A 138 -8.54 0.18 -14.87
N PHE A 139 -8.00 0.23 -13.67
CA PHE A 139 -8.25 1.32 -12.74
C PHE A 139 -7.69 2.66 -13.24
N LEU A 140 -6.47 2.68 -13.77
CA LEU A 140 -5.87 3.92 -14.31
C LEU A 140 -6.63 4.45 -15.52
N GLU A 141 -7.10 3.58 -16.41
CA GLU A 141 -7.96 3.94 -17.54
C GLU A 141 -9.28 4.53 -17.05
N TYR A 142 -9.95 3.87 -16.11
CA TYR A 142 -11.17 4.39 -15.49
C TYR A 142 -10.94 5.77 -14.84
N ALA A 143 -9.87 5.94 -14.08
CA ALA A 143 -9.54 7.20 -13.42
C ALA A 143 -9.29 8.33 -14.43
N ARG A 144 -8.51 8.06 -15.47
CA ARG A 144 -8.27 9.01 -16.57
C ARG A 144 -9.57 9.44 -17.26
N ASP A 145 -10.43 8.47 -17.56
CA ASP A 145 -11.69 8.72 -18.29
C ASP A 145 -12.69 9.52 -17.43
N ASN A 146 -12.52 9.52 -16.11
CA ASN A 146 -13.25 10.37 -15.17
C ASN A 146 -12.51 11.67 -14.79
N GLY A 147 -11.43 12.01 -15.50
CA GLY A 147 -10.76 13.30 -15.37
C GLY A 147 -9.74 13.40 -14.23
N ALA A 148 -9.26 12.27 -13.69
CA ALA A 148 -8.19 12.28 -12.71
C ALA A 148 -6.85 12.70 -13.32
N ILE A 149 -6.00 13.25 -12.47
CA ILE A 149 -4.58 13.55 -12.72
C ILE A 149 -3.75 12.35 -12.26
N MET A 150 -2.78 11.93 -13.08
CA MET A 150 -1.88 10.82 -12.77
C MET A 150 -0.43 11.27 -12.71
#